data_c56c68fe5eb95f813b3f9d6ba40ec145
#
_entry.id   c56c68fe5eb95f813b3f9d6ba40ec145
#
_cell.length_a   1.000
_cell.length_b   1.000
_cell.length_c   1.000
_cell.angle_alpha   90.00
_cell.angle_beta   90.00
_cell.angle_gamma   90.00
#
_symmetry.space_group_name_H-M   'P 1'
#
loop_
_entity.id
_entity.type
_entity.pdbx_description
1 polymer ?
#
loop_
_entity_poly.entity_id
_entity_poly.type
_entity_poly.pdbx_seq_one_letter_code
_entity_poly.pdbx_strand_id
1 'polypeptide(L)'
;MYALVDVNSFYTSCETVFRPDLTGKPVVVLSNNDGCVISRSAEAKALGITMADPYFKQKALMERHNVAVFSSNYALYGDMSHRVMTLLEELCPAVDIYSIDEAFVDLTGIPQLREFGRTLRNAIYQRTMLTVGVGIAPTKTLAKLANNAAKKWPQASGGVVDLSRQAQQLKLMAALPVGEVWGIGRRLSKRLEAMGIDTVLKLAQSDLWFIRKNFSVVLERTVRELRGEPCLGFAEFAPAKHEIISSRSFGERVSDYASVREGICTWAARAAEKLRADHQYCRYVGAFIKSSPHDDDEPYYSNSAGIRLLTPTHDTRDIIAAATRSLDIIWKQGPRYQKAGVMLGDFFSKGVAQLNLFDEFSPRENSESLMNVLDTLNKKGNKLWFAGQGVTPGWKMKRSLLSPAWTTRLTDVPLVG
;
A
#
# COMPACT_ATOMS: atom_id res chain seq x y z
N MET A 1 26.22 0.17 -0.85
CA MET A 1 25.69 1.41 -1.48
C MET A 1 24.30 1.13 -2.00
N TYR A 2 23.32 1.99 -1.71
CA TYR A 2 21.92 1.76 -2.07
C TYR A 2 21.46 2.75 -3.15
N ALA A 3 20.53 2.32 -4.03
CA ALA A 3 19.70 3.27 -4.74
C ALA A 3 18.23 2.99 -4.47
N LEU A 4 17.42 4.05 -4.38
CA LEU A 4 15.97 3.96 -4.48
C LEU A 4 15.56 4.27 -5.91
N VAL A 5 14.85 3.33 -6.53
CA VAL A 5 14.20 3.50 -7.83
C VAL A 5 12.69 3.62 -7.58
N ASP A 6 12.08 4.69 -8.05
CA ASP A 6 10.68 5.01 -7.76
C ASP A 6 10.01 5.53 -9.03
N VAL A 7 8.90 4.92 -9.42
CA VAL A 7 8.16 5.28 -10.64
C VAL A 7 7.40 6.59 -10.45
N ASN A 8 7.64 7.54 -11.33
CA ASN A 8 7.02 8.87 -11.25
C ASN A 8 5.51 8.80 -11.47
N SER A 9 4.73 9.31 -10.50
CA SER A 9 3.26 9.37 -10.58
C SER A 9 2.64 8.05 -11.05
N PHE A 10 3.04 6.94 -10.46
CA PHE A 10 2.91 5.58 -10.97
C PHE A 10 1.54 5.26 -11.59
N TYR A 11 0.43 5.40 -10.84
CA TYR A 11 -0.89 5.00 -11.36
C TYR A 11 -1.31 5.82 -12.58
N THR A 12 -1.11 7.13 -12.56
CA THR A 12 -1.42 7.97 -13.74
C THR A 12 -0.50 7.65 -14.91
N SER A 13 0.77 7.32 -14.66
CA SER A 13 1.70 6.88 -15.71
C SER A 13 1.28 5.55 -16.33
N CYS A 14 0.80 4.59 -15.54
CA CYS A 14 0.28 3.34 -16.06
C CYS A 14 -0.93 3.56 -17.00
N GLU A 15 -1.82 4.49 -16.68
CA GLU A 15 -2.95 4.83 -17.54
C GLU A 15 -2.50 5.51 -18.85
N THR A 16 -1.54 6.42 -18.77
CA THR A 16 -1.07 7.17 -19.96
C THR A 16 -0.24 6.34 -20.92
N VAL A 17 0.44 5.28 -20.47
CA VAL A 17 1.16 4.34 -21.37
C VAL A 17 0.24 3.79 -22.46
N PHE A 18 -1.01 3.47 -22.13
CA PHE A 18 -2.01 2.92 -23.06
C PHE A 18 -2.93 3.98 -23.67
N ARG A 19 -2.73 5.23 -23.30
CA ARG A 19 -3.49 6.40 -23.77
C ARG A 19 -2.54 7.54 -24.15
N PRO A 20 -1.76 7.38 -25.24
CA PRO A 20 -0.79 8.39 -25.67
C PRO A 20 -1.43 9.77 -25.98
N ASP A 21 -2.73 9.79 -26.28
CA ASP A 21 -3.53 11.02 -26.42
C ASP A 21 -3.61 11.84 -25.12
N LEU A 22 -3.29 11.27 -23.97
CA LEU A 22 -3.23 11.94 -22.67
C LEU A 22 -1.83 12.43 -22.28
N THR A 23 -0.84 12.27 -23.13
CA THR A 23 0.51 12.77 -22.90
C THR A 23 0.48 14.30 -22.77
N GLY A 24 1.05 14.83 -21.68
CA GLY A 24 1.05 16.26 -21.35
C GLY A 24 -0.30 16.84 -20.91
N LYS A 25 -1.31 15.99 -20.70
CA LYS A 25 -2.61 16.39 -20.17
C LYS A 25 -2.74 16.09 -18.67
N PRO A 26 -3.59 16.81 -17.94
CA PRO A 26 -3.84 16.52 -16.54
C PRO A 26 -4.61 15.20 -16.39
N VAL A 27 -4.04 14.27 -15.61
CA VAL A 27 -4.60 12.95 -15.33
C VAL A 27 -4.63 12.72 -13.83
N VAL A 28 -5.69 12.12 -13.31
CA VAL A 28 -5.83 11.69 -11.93
C VAL A 28 -6.37 10.28 -11.84
N VAL A 29 -5.96 9.55 -10.81
CA VAL A 29 -6.54 8.25 -10.44
C VAL A 29 -7.17 8.37 -9.06
N LEU A 30 -8.37 7.80 -8.93
CA LEU A 30 -9.19 7.84 -7.73
C LEU A 30 -9.01 6.55 -6.90
N SER A 31 -9.23 6.68 -5.60
CA SER A 31 -9.25 5.56 -4.67
C SER A 31 -10.48 4.68 -4.86
N ASN A 32 -10.60 3.61 -4.05
CA ASN A 32 -11.81 2.79 -4.00
C ASN A 32 -13.08 3.65 -3.88
N ASN A 33 -14.15 3.24 -4.56
CA ASN A 33 -15.43 3.94 -4.65
C ASN A 33 -15.34 5.33 -5.30
N ASP A 34 -14.34 5.56 -6.13
CA ASP A 34 -14.06 6.85 -6.78
C ASP A 34 -14.05 8.02 -5.78
N GLY A 35 -13.53 7.74 -4.56
CA GLY A 35 -13.68 8.63 -3.41
C GLY A 35 -12.73 9.81 -3.41
N CYS A 36 -11.42 9.55 -3.44
CA CYS A 36 -10.39 10.58 -3.30
C CYS A 36 -9.27 10.38 -4.33
N VAL A 37 -8.57 11.46 -4.64
CA VAL A 37 -7.40 11.44 -5.54
C VAL A 37 -6.24 10.69 -4.86
N ILE A 38 -5.71 9.65 -5.50
CA ILE A 38 -4.56 8.86 -5.01
C ILE A 38 -3.33 8.92 -5.94
N SER A 39 -3.47 9.42 -7.17
CA SER A 39 -2.36 9.69 -8.06
C SER A 39 -2.70 10.87 -8.97
N ARG A 40 -1.68 11.64 -9.34
CA ARG A 40 -1.81 12.86 -10.15
C ARG A 40 -0.62 13.00 -11.09
N SER A 41 -0.87 13.32 -12.35
CA SER A 41 0.18 13.74 -13.28
C SER A 41 0.81 15.08 -12.87
N ALA A 42 1.91 15.47 -13.49
CA ALA A 42 2.56 16.76 -13.25
C ALA A 42 1.61 17.93 -13.57
N GLU A 43 0.87 17.81 -14.66
CA GLU A 43 -0.11 18.79 -15.12
C GLU A 43 -1.27 18.93 -14.13
N ALA A 44 -1.77 17.82 -13.59
CA ALA A 44 -2.82 17.85 -12.57
C ALA A 44 -2.32 18.48 -11.25
N LYS A 45 -1.05 18.27 -10.88
CA LYS A 45 -0.42 18.96 -9.74
C LYS A 45 -0.32 20.46 -9.97
N ALA A 46 0.00 20.90 -11.18
CA ALA A 46 0.08 22.33 -11.56
C ALA A 46 -1.28 23.04 -11.49
N LEU A 47 -2.39 22.31 -11.68
CA LEU A 47 -3.76 22.84 -11.48
C LEU A 47 -4.16 22.95 -10.00
N GLY A 48 -3.28 22.60 -9.05
CA GLY A 48 -3.57 22.68 -7.62
C GLY A 48 -4.38 21.49 -7.06
N ILE A 49 -4.61 20.44 -7.85
CA ILE A 49 -5.27 19.23 -7.35
C ILE A 49 -4.34 18.57 -6.32
N THR A 50 -4.82 18.28 -5.09
CA THR A 50 -4.01 17.72 -4.01
C THR A 50 -4.30 16.25 -3.73
N MET A 51 -3.34 15.55 -3.09
CA MET A 51 -3.54 14.15 -2.67
C MET A 51 -4.61 14.08 -1.59
N ALA A 52 -5.40 13.01 -1.63
CA ALA A 52 -6.51 12.75 -0.73
C ALA A 52 -7.70 13.72 -0.85
N ASP A 53 -7.68 14.66 -1.81
CA ASP A 53 -8.85 15.48 -2.07
C ASP A 53 -10.05 14.62 -2.47
N PRO A 54 -11.22 14.81 -1.88
CA PRO A 54 -12.44 14.14 -2.29
C PRO A 54 -12.83 14.51 -3.73
N TYR A 55 -13.04 13.49 -4.58
CA TYR A 55 -13.37 13.72 -5.98
C TYR A 55 -14.59 14.63 -6.19
N PHE A 56 -15.66 14.42 -5.39
CA PHE A 56 -16.88 15.21 -5.51
C PHE A 56 -16.66 16.72 -5.27
N LYS A 57 -15.66 17.09 -4.44
CA LYS A 57 -15.29 18.50 -4.19
C LYS A 57 -14.49 19.11 -5.35
N GLN A 58 -13.71 18.28 -6.04
CA GLN A 58 -12.81 18.71 -7.12
C GLN A 58 -13.41 18.52 -8.52
N LYS A 59 -14.57 17.88 -8.61
CA LYS A 59 -15.18 17.49 -9.89
C LYS A 59 -15.37 18.68 -10.85
N ALA A 60 -15.93 19.78 -10.37
CA ALA A 60 -16.14 20.98 -11.20
C ALA A 60 -14.83 21.60 -11.71
N LEU A 61 -13.75 21.59 -10.90
CA LEU A 61 -12.43 22.02 -11.32
C LEU A 61 -11.88 21.06 -12.40
N MET A 62 -12.00 19.76 -12.18
CA MET A 62 -11.50 18.75 -13.12
C MET A 62 -12.24 18.81 -14.48
N GLU A 63 -13.55 18.98 -14.46
CA GLU A 63 -14.37 19.14 -15.69
C GLU A 63 -13.98 20.40 -16.46
N ARG A 64 -13.81 21.55 -15.77
CA ARG A 64 -13.39 22.82 -16.39
C ARG A 64 -12.05 22.72 -17.11
N HIS A 65 -11.12 21.93 -16.58
CA HIS A 65 -9.76 21.78 -17.12
C HIS A 65 -9.58 20.50 -17.95
N ASN A 66 -10.66 19.81 -18.31
CA ASN A 66 -10.63 18.55 -19.06
C ASN A 66 -9.62 17.52 -18.47
N VAL A 67 -9.62 17.38 -17.14
CA VAL A 67 -8.78 16.41 -16.45
C VAL A 67 -9.29 15.00 -16.75
N ALA A 68 -8.42 14.12 -17.24
CA ALA A 68 -8.75 12.71 -17.40
C ALA A 68 -8.80 12.03 -16.02
N VAL A 69 -9.92 11.42 -15.68
CA VAL A 69 -10.17 10.80 -14.38
C VAL A 69 -10.38 9.31 -14.55
N PHE A 70 -9.64 8.51 -13.77
CA PHE A 70 -9.74 7.06 -13.78
C PHE A 70 -10.03 6.51 -12.38
N SER A 71 -10.85 5.47 -12.30
CA SER A 71 -10.92 4.60 -11.12
C SER A 71 -9.64 3.78 -10.99
N SER A 72 -9.25 3.38 -9.77
CA SER A 72 -8.06 2.55 -9.57
C SER A 72 -8.17 1.18 -10.24
N ASN A 73 -7.26 0.89 -11.17
CA ASN A 73 -7.11 -0.37 -11.89
C ASN A 73 -5.93 -1.17 -11.34
N TYR A 74 -6.10 -1.76 -10.15
CA TYR A 74 -5.01 -2.47 -9.49
C TYR A 74 -4.49 -3.69 -10.25
N ALA A 75 -5.27 -4.29 -11.17
CA ALA A 75 -4.80 -5.37 -12.02
C ALA A 75 -3.73 -4.86 -13.00
N LEU A 76 -4.00 -3.72 -13.67
CA LEU A 76 -3.05 -3.05 -14.53
C LEU A 76 -1.81 -2.59 -13.77
N TYR A 77 -2.01 -1.92 -12.62
CA TYR A 77 -0.88 -1.39 -11.84
C TYR A 77 0.01 -2.49 -11.26
N GLY A 78 -0.60 -3.61 -10.85
CA GLY A 78 0.15 -4.78 -10.39
C GLY A 78 1.01 -5.41 -11.48
N ASP A 79 0.49 -5.54 -12.71
CA ASP A 79 1.24 -6.07 -13.85
C ASP A 79 2.40 -5.12 -14.25
N MET A 80 2.13 -3.81 -14.35
CA MET A 80 3.16 -2.82 -14.67
C MET A 80 4.25 -2.75 -13.59
N SER A 81 3.87 -2.84 -12.32
CA SER A 81 4.81 -2.96 -11.20
C SER A 81 5.69 -4.20 -11.35
N HIS A 82 5.08 -5.35 -11.59
CA HIS A 82 5.83 -6.60 -11.76
C HIS A 82 6.86 -6.50 -12.89
N ARG A 83 6.50 -5.90 -14.03
CA ARG A 83 7.44 -5.66 -15.14
C ARG A 83 8.64 -4.79 -14.72
N VAL A 84 8.38 -3.69 -13.98
CA VAL A 84 9.46 -2.82 -13.47
C VAL A 84 10.35 -3.58 -12.48
N MET A 85 9.76 -4.31 -11.53
CA MET A 85 10.52 -5.05 -10.52
C MET A 85 11.36 -6.17 -11.13
N THR A 86 10.83 -6.92 -12.10
CA THR A 86 11.58 -7.93 -12.86
C THR A 86 12.77 -7.31 -13.57
N LEU A 87 12.60 -6.13 -14.21
CA LEU A 87 13.73 -5.43 -14.85
C LEU A 87 14.80 -5.01 -13.84
N LEU A 88 14.41 -4.59 -12.64
CA LEU A 88 15.37 -4.29 -11.58
C LEU A 88 16.14 -5.54 -11.13
N GLU A 89 15.45 -6.67 -10.98
CA GLU A 89 16.06 -7.98 -10.65
C GLU A 89 17.04 -8.46 -11.75
N GLU A 90 16.75 -8.17 -13.03
CA GLU A 90 17.65 -8.49 -14.15
C GLU A 90 18.91 -7.61 -14.17
N LEU A 91 18.80 -6.34 -13.78
CA LEU A 91 19.83 -5.32 -13.99
C LEU A 91 20.67 -5.03 -12.74
N CYS A 92 20.20 -5.40 -11.55
CA CYS A 92 20.83 -5.07 -10.28
C CYS A 92 21.22 -6.34 -9.50
N PRO A 93 22.31 -6.33 -8.71
CA PRO A 93 22.77 -7.48 -7.94
C PRO A 93 21.77 -7.98 -6.90
N ALA A 94 21.03 -7.05 -6.23
CA ALA A 94 19.99 -7.38 -5.27
C ALA A 94 18.92 -6.28 -5.27
N VAL A 95 17.65 -6.70 -5.09
CA VAL A 95 16.46 -5.83 -5.08
C VAL A 95 15.63 -6.10 -3.84
N ASP A 96 15.24 -5.04 -3.15
CA ASP A 96 14.30 -5.06 -2.02
C ASP A 96 13.06 -4.24 -2.41
N ILE A 97 11.99 -4.93 -2.79
CA ILE A 97 10.73 -4.33 -3.23
C ILE A 97 10.04 -3.73 -2.01
N TYR A 98 10.03 -2.41 -1.92
CA TYR A 98 9.45 -1.69 -0.80
C TYR A 98 7.95 -1.39 -0.97
N SER A 99 7.54 -1.05 -2.19
CA SER A 99 6.12 -0.79 -2.53
C SER A 99 5.77 -1.23 -3.95
N ILE A 100 4.56 -0.94 -4.41
CA ILE A 100 4.12 -1.22 -5.78
C ILE A 100 4.87 -0.40 -6.83
N ASP A 101 5.47 0.73 -6.45
CA ASP A 101 6.10 1.69 -7.35
C ASP A 101 7.55 2.02 -6.99
N GLU A 102 8.09 1.48 -5.90
CA GLU A 102 9.46 1.74 -5.48
C GLU A 102 10.19 0.49 -4.96
N ALA A 103 11.48 0.41 -5.27
CA ALA A 103 12.37 -0.62 -4.76
C ALA A 103 13.75 -0.05 -4.42
N PHE A 104 14.36 -0.59 -3.36
CA PHE A 104 15.78 -0.38 -3.10
C PHE A 104 16.59 -1.41 -3.85
N VAL A 105 17.72 -0.97 -4.43
CA VAL A 105 18.67 -1.85 -5.10
C VAL A 105 20.05 -1.69 -4.48
N ASP A 106 20.79 -2.79 -4.37
CA ASP A 106 22.18 -2.75 -3.93
C ASP A 106 23.09 -2.42 -5.11
N LEU A 107 23.90 -1.39 -4.96
CA LEU A 107 24.90 -0.97 -5.94
C LEU A 107 26.34 -1.19 -5.45
N THR A 108 26.54 -2.08 -4.48
CA THR A 108 27.87 -2.41 -3.97
C THR A 108 28.72 -3.01 -5.09
N GLY A 109 29.89 -2.44 -5.32
CA GLY A 109 30.78 -2.87 -6.38
C GLY A 109 30.48 -2.30 -7.79
N ILE A 110 29.38 -1.58 -7.97
CA ILE A 110 29.05 -0.93 -9.25
C ILE A 110 29.87 0.36 -9.39
N PRO A 111 30.67 0.50 -10.46
CA PRO A 111 31.39 1.74 -10.76
C PRO A 111 30.44 2.78 -11.37
N GLN A 112 30.86 4.06 -11.35
CA GLN A 112 30.14 5.15 -12.03
C GLN A 112 28.64 5.21 -11.70
N LEU A 113 28.30 5.24 -10.42
CA LEU A 113 26.96 5.10 -9.88
C LEU A 113 25.90 6.00 -10.56
N ARG A 114 26.25 7.25 -10.85
CA ARG A 114 25.33 8.18 -11.53
C ARG A 114 25.02 7.74 -12.96
N GLU A 115 26.02 7.23 -13.68
CA GLU A 115 25.86 6.74 -15.05
C GLU A 115 25.03 5.45 -15.07
N PHE A 116 25.32 4.56 -14.13
CA PHE A 116 24.49 3.36 -13.93
C PHE A 116 23.02 3.72 -13.66
N GLY A 117 22.75 4.70 -12.78
CA GLY A 117 21.39 5.18 -12.52
C GLY A 117 20.70 5.71 -13.77
N ARG A 118 21.42 6.38 -14.69
CA ARG A 118 20.87 6.82 -15.98
C ARG A 118 20.57 5.65 -16.90
N THR A 119 21.48 4.69 -16.99
CA THR A 119 21.29 3.46 -17.78
C THR A 119 20.07 2.69 -17.30
N LEU A 120 19.92 2.51 -15.98
CA LEU A 120 18.78 1.86 -15.37
C LEU A 120 17.45 2.59 -15.70
N ARG A 121 17.45 3.91 -15.54
CA ARG A 121 16.29 4.75 -15.90
C ARG A 121 15.89 4.59 -17.36
N ASN A 122 16.86 4.61 -18.27
CA ASN A 122 16.65 4.46 -19.71
C ASN A 122 16.13 3.06 -20.05
N ALA A 123 16.69 2.02 -19.45
CA ALA A 123 16.25 0.63 -19.66
C ALA A 123 14.80 0.42 -19.24
N ILE A 124 14.41 0.94 -18.06
CA ILE A 124 13.02 0.88 -17.60
C ILE A 124 12.11 1.61 -18.57
N TYR A 125 12.45 2.84 -18.98
CA TYR A 125 11.65 3.60 -19.92
C TYR A 125 11.47 2.90 -21.27
N GLN A 126 12.54 2.38 -21.85
CA GLN A 126 12.50 1.67 -23.14
C GLN A 126 11.62 0.43 -23.12
N ARG A 127 11.58 -0.29 -21.99
CA ARG A 127 10.83 -1.55 -21.88
C ARG A 127 9.42 -1.42 -21.33
N THR A 128 9.12 -0.32 -20.62
CA THR A 128 7.81 -0.15 -19.96
C THR A 128 7.11 1.17 -20.28
N MET A 129 7.79 2.10 -20.93
CA MET A 129 7.38 3.50 -21.13
C MET A 129 7.14 4.28 -19.82
N LEU A 130 7.52 3.71 -18.66
CA LEU A 130 7.45 4.36 -17.37
C LEU A 130 8.74 5.10 -17.05
N THR A 131 8.61 6.32 -16.52
CA THR A 131 9.77 7.08 -16.05
C THR A 131 9.99 6.87 -14.57
N VAL A 132 11.26 6.76 -14.15
CA VAL A 132 11.63 6.59 -12.74
C VAL A 132 12.55 7.71 -12.27
N GLY A 133 12.48 8.03 -10.97
CA GLY A 133 13.51 8.77 -10.26
C GLY A 133 14.48 7.79 -9.61
N VAL A 134 15.78 8.13 -9.61
CA VAL A 134 16.81 7.31 -8.97
C VAL A 134 17.59 8.15 -7.98
N GLY A 135 17.57 7.72 -6.71
CA GLY A 135 18.33 8.36 -5.64
C GLY A 135 19.38 7.40 -5.07
N ILE A 136 20.66 7.76 -5.17
CA ILE A 136 21.79 6.91 -4.79
C ILE A 136 22.46 7.46 -3.54
N ALA A 137 22.72 6.61 -2.53
CA ALA A 137 23.34 7.02 -1.27
C ALA A 137 23.88 5.84 -0.45
N PRO A 138 24.71 6.10 0.60
CA PRO A 138 25.23 5.05 1.49
C PRO A 138 24.16 4.34 2.31
N THR A 139 23.01 4.96 2.55
CA THR A 139 21.92 4.41 3.38
C THR A 139 20.58 4.54 2.69
N LYS A 140 19.60 3.74 3.09
CA LYS A 140 18.24 3.78 2.54
C LYS A 140 17.54 5.13 2.77
N THR A 141 17.73 5.73 3.95
CA THR A 141 17.14 7.05 4.25
C THR A 141 17.74 8.15 3.36
N LEU A 142 19.05 8.16 3.17
CA LEU A 142 19.70 9.11 2.26
C LEU A 142 19.33 8.84 0.79
N ALA A 143 19.19 7.57 0.37
CA ALA A 143 18.74 7.23 -0.99
C ALA A 143 17.33 7.74 -1.26
N LYS A 144 16.43 7.66 -0.27
CA LYS A 144 15.07 8.21 -0.36
C LYS A 144 15.07 9.73 -0.42
N LEU A 145 15.95 10.39 0.32
CA LEU A 145 16.16 11.84 0.26
C LEU A 145 16.71 12.28 -1.11
N ALA A 146 17.66 11.51 -1.67
CA ALA A 146 18.20 11.73 -3.02
C ALA A 146 17.12 11.57 -4.10
N ASN A 147 16.25 10.57 -3.98
CA ASN A 147 15.14 10.36 -4.90
C ASN A 147 14.12 11.51 -4.84
N ASN A 148 13.79 12.01 -3.64
CA ASN A 148 12.96 13.20 -3.49
C ASN A 148 13.58 14.40 -4.24
N ALA A 149 14.87 14.62 -4.10
CA ALA A 149 15.60 15.66 -4.82
C ALA A 149 15.57 15.45 -6.35
N ALA A 150 15.69 14.21 -6.83
CA ALA A 150 15.59 13.87 -8.25
C ALA A 150 14.23 14.26 -8.84
N LYS A 151 13.15 14.05 -8.08
CA LYS A 151 11.78 14.43 -8.47
C LYS A 151 11.49 15.92 -8.35
N LYS A 152 12.08 16.58 -7.33
CA LYS A 152 11.88 18.02 -7.08
C LYS A 152 12.61 18.89 -8.10
N TRP A 153 13.79 18.46 -8.57
CA TRP A 153 14.61 19.17 -9.54
C TRP A 153 14.94 18.29 -10.76
N PRO A 154 13.94 17.89 -11.56
CA PRO A 154 14.14 16.90 -12.64
C PRO A 154 15.05 17.42 -13.76
N GLN A 155 14.99 18.71 -14.07
CA GLN A 155 15.84 19.31 -15.11
C GLN A 155 17.31 19.35 -14.69
N ALA A 156 17.62 19.73 -13.45
CA ALA A 156 18.99 19.81 -12.94
C ALA A 156 19.62 18.43 -12.69
N SER A 157 18.82 17.47 -12.25
CA SER A 157 19.28 16.11 -11.90
C SER A 157 19.31 15.14 -13.08
N GLY A 158 18.50 15.38 -14.11
CA GLY A 158 18.18 14.39 -15.14
C GLY A 158 17.43 13.17 -14.59
N GLY A 159 16.78 13.33 -13.43
CA GLY A 159 16.08 12.26 -12.72
C GLY A 159 16.97 11.31 -11.93
N VAL A 160 18.27 11.60 -11.79
CA VAL A 160 19.24 10.82 -11.01
C VAL A 160 20.03 11.72 -10.08
N VAL A 161 19.99 11.46 -8.78
CA VAL A 161 20.77 12.18 -7.76
C VAL A 161 21.69 11.19 -7.05
N ASP A 162 22.96 11.49 -7.06
CA ASP A 162 24.01 10.70 -6.44
C ASP A 162 24.55 11.45 -5.20
N LEU A 163 24.36 10.88 -4.04
CA LEU A 163 24.82 11.33 -2.73
C LEU A 163 25.95 10.43 -2.17
N SER A 164 26.74 9.81 -3.02
CA SER A 164 27.90 9.00 -2.58
C SER A 164 28.95 9.84 -1.83
N ARG A 165 29.05 11.14 -2.14
CA ARG A 165 30.00 12.07 -1.52
C ARG A 165 29.35 12.86 -0.37
N GLN A 166 30.01 12.87 0.80
CA GLN A 166 29.51 13.54 2.01
C GLN A 166 29.20 15.04 1.80
N ALA A 167 30.03 15.75 1.02
CA ALA A 167 29.78 17.17 0.74
C ALA A 167 28.42 17.40 0.03
N GLN A 168 28.01 16.49 -0.85
CA GLN A 168 26.72 16.56 -1.53
C GLN A 168 25.56 16.24 -0.57
N GLN A 169 25.75 15.27 0.35
CA GLN A 169 24.79 14.95 1.40
C GLN A 169 24.52 16.17 2.27
N LEU A 170 25.58 16.80 2.81
CA LEU A 170 25.47 17.99 3.66
C LEU A 170 24.78 19.15 2.94
N LYS A 171 25.14 19.39 1.67
CA LYS A 171 24.50 20.45 0.86
C LYS A 171 23.00 20.20 0.68
N LEU A 172 22.62 18.98 0.36
CA LEU A 172 21.19 18.63 0.18
C LEU A 172 20.43 18.70 1.51
N MET A 173 21.01 18.17 2.59
CA MET A 173 20.38 18.18 3.91
C MET A 173 20.17 19.59 4.46
N ALA A 174 21.05 20.53 4.12
CA ALA A 174 20.89 21.95 4.50
C ALA A 174 19.74 22.64 3.74
N ALA A 175 19.47 22.21 2.51
CA ALA A 175 18.47 22.81 1.63
C ALA A 175 17.04 22.27 1.84
N LEU A 176 16.89 21.14 2.55
CA LEU A 176 15.60 20.48 2.71
C LEU A 176 15.05 20.64 4.14
N PRO A 177 13.72 20.95 4.27
CA PRO A 177 13.06 20.97 5.56
C PRO A 177 12.99 19.57 6.18
N VAL A 178 12.97 19.50 7.51
CA VAL A 178 12.98 18.24 8.27
C VAL A 178 11.80 17.30 7.93
N GLY A 179 10.68 17.86 7.53
CA GLY A 179 9.49 17.10 7.12
C GLY A 179 9.65 16.28 5.83
N GLU A 180 10.71 16.52 5.06
CA GLU A 180 11.04 15.73 3.85
C GLU A 180 11.76 14.41 4.17
N VAL A 181 12.15 14.18 5.41
CA VAL A 181 12.82 12.95 5.84
C VAL A 181 11.81 11.81 5.94
N TRP A 182 12.16 10.68 5.38
CA TRP A 182 11.38 9.46 5.48
C TRP A 182 11.05 9.08 6.93
N GLY A 183 9.77 8.88 7.23
CA GLY A 183 9.26 8.58 8.57
C GLY A 183 8.93 9.82 9.41
N ILE A 184 9.19 11.03 8.93
CA ILE A 184 8.81 12.28 9.62
C ILE A 184 7.51 12.82 9.03
N GLY A 185 6.40 12.46 9.68
CA GLY A 185 5.08 12.99 9.33
C GLY A 185 4.81 14.37 9.93
N ARG A 186 3.72 15.01 9.52
CA ARG A 186 3.34 16.39 9.91
C ARG A 186 3.44 16.69 11.42
N ARG A 187 3.01 15.74 12.28
CA ARG A 187 3.06 15.97 13.75
C ARG A 187 4.49 15.97 14.28
N LEU A 188 5.34 15.08 13.77
CA LEU A 188 6.72 14.96 14.17
C LEU A 188 7.54 16.14 13.64
N SER A 189 7.32 16.57 12.38
CA SER A 189 7.92 17.77 11.80
C SER A 189 7.67 19.00 12.66
N LYS A 190 6.39 19.30 12.97
CA LYS A 190 6.04 20.44 13.84
C LYS A 190 6.72 20.40 15.21
N ARG A 191 6.85 19.20 15.79
CA ARG A 191 7.51 19.05 17.10
C ARG A 191 9.01 19.28 17.02
N LEU A 192 9.68 18.82 15.96
CA LEU A 192 11.10 19.06 15.69
C LEU A 192 11.35 20.56 15.40
N GLU A 193 10.53 21.17 14.56
CA GLU A 193 10.60 22.61 14.23
C GLU A 193 10.46 23.50 15.49
N ALA A 194 9.54 23.15 16.39
CA ALA A 194 9.37 23.84 17.67
C ALA A 194 10.61 23.74 18.59
N MET A 195 11.48 22.76 18.36
CA MET A 195 12.76 22.59 19.07
C MET A 195 13.95 23.19 18.29
N GLY A 196 13.69 23.93 17.20
CA GLY A 196 14.72 24.53 16.36
C GLY A 196 15.35 23.58 15.34
N ILE A 197 14.83 22.35 15.20
CA ILE A 197 15.29 21.34 14.25
C ILE A 197 14.38 21.41 12.99
N ASP A 198 14.60 22.43 12.15
CA ASP A 198 13.77 22.74 10.98
C ASP A 198 14.30 22.15 9.67
N THR A 199 15.61 21.82 9.61
CA THR A 199 16.24 21.22 8.42
C THR A 199 16.70 19.79 8.65
N VAL A 200 16.86 19.04 7.56
CA VAL A 200 17.43 17.67 7.60
C VAL A 200 18.84 17.69 8.20
N LEU A 201 19.64 18.73 7.90
CA LEU A 201 21.00 18.86 8.44
C LEU A 201 20.99 19.02 9.95
N LYS A 202 20.15 19.89 10.50
CA LYS A 202 20.03 20.06 11.95
C LYS A 202 19.60 18.76 12.64
N LEU A 203 18.70 18.00 12.03
CA LEU A 203 18.33 16.68 12.53
C LEU A 203 19.50 15.70 12.50
N ALA A 204 20.26 15.64 11.42
CA ALA A 204 21.44 14.79 11.31
C ALA A 204 22.52 15.14 12.34
N GLN A 205 22.63 16.41 12.74
CA GLN A 205 23.58 16.90 13.74
C GLN A 205 23.08 16.78 15.19
N SER A 206 21.80 16.45 15.39
CA SER A 206 21.20 16.37 16.73
C SER A 206 21.82 15.25 17.57
N ASP A 207 21.93 15.48 18.88
CA ASP A 207 22.44 14.47 19.82
C ASP A 207 21.54 13.22 19.83
N LEU A 208 22.14 12.03 19.71
CA LEU A 208 21.41 10.75 19.59
C LEU A 208 20.64 10.40 20.86
N TRP A 209 21.24 10.68 22.03
CA TRP A 209 20.58 10.44 23.30
C TRP A 209 19.35 11.33 23.48
N PHE A 210 19.50 12.62 23.11
CA PHE A 210 18.39 13.58 23.11
C PHE A 210 17.25 13.11 22.19
N ILE A 211 17.55 12.67 20.97
CA ILE A 211 16.55 12.16 20.03
C ILE A 211 15.85 10.91 20.58
N ARG A 212 16.61 9.95 21.09
CA ARG A 212 16.06 8.72 21.65
C ARG A 212 15.15 8.97 22.85
N LYS A 213 15.58 9.85 23.78
CA LYS A 213 14.85 10.19 24.99
C LYS A 213 13.55 10.95 24.70
N ASN A 214 13.57 11.90 23.78
CA ASN A 214 12.43 12.79 23.52
C ASN A 214 11.49 12.26 22.43
N PHE A 215 11.92 11.34 21.59
CA PHE A 215 11.13 10.81 20.47
C PHE A 215 11.06 9.28 20.50
N SER A 216 11.99 8.61 19.82
CA SER A 216 12.00 7.15 19.76
C SER A 216 13.32 6.60 19.22
N VAL A 217 13.57 5.29 19.45
CA VAL A 217 14.66 4.55 18.81
C VAL A 217 14.57 4.55 17.29
N VAL A 218 13.36 4.63 16.72
CA VAL A 218 13.16 4.68 15.26
C VAL A 218 13.73 5.99 14.71
N LEU A 219 13.45 7.13 15.35
CA LEU A 219 13.99 8.41 14.90
C LEU A 219 15.50 8.48 15.13
N GLU A 220 16.04 7.88 16.21
CA GLU A 220 17.49 7.76 16.42
C GLU A 220 18.14 7.01 15.25
N ARG A 221 17.59 5.87 14.83
CA ARG A 221 18.08 5.13 13.65
C ARG A 221 18.03 5.97 12.38
N THR A 222 16.97 6.75 12.19
CA THR A 222 16.88 7.71 11.08
C THR A 222 18.01 8.72 11.10
N VAL A 223 18.37 9.27 12.29
CA VAL A 223 19.50 10.18 12.42
C VAL A 223 20.84 9.51 12.09
N ARG A 224 21.05 8.26 12.51
CA ARG A 224 22.23 7.47 12.13
C ARG A 224 22.31 7.26 10.63
N GLU A 225 21.20 6.89 10.00
CA GLU A 225 21.09 6.75 8.55
C GLU A 225 21.44 8.05 7.80
N LEU A 226 20.98 9.20 8.29
CA LEU A 226 21.33 10.52 7.73
C LEU A 226 22.82 10.85 7.88
N ARG A 227 23.53 10.26 8.85
CA ARG A 227 24.97 10.36 9.04
C ARG A 227 25.79 9.39 8.17
N GLY A 228 25.10 8.52 7.41
CA GLY A 228 25.75 7.52 6.58
C GLY A 228 25.98 6.17 7.27
N GLU A 229 25.45 5.97 8.49
CA GLU A 229 25.51 4.71 9.23
C GLU A 229 24.31 3.82 8.83
N PRO A 230 24.48 2.72 8.07
CA PRO A 230 23.38 1.89 7.64
C PRO A 230 22.76 1.12 8.80
N CYS A 231 21.51 1.44 9.12
CA CYS A 231 20.71 0.77 10.15
C CYS A 231 19.62 -0.13 9.56
N LEU A 232 19.32 0.03 8.27
CA LEU A 232 18.31 -0.70 7.51
C LEU A 232 18.99 -1.50 6.41
N GLY A 233 19.12 -2.81 6.61
CA GLY A 233 19.65 -3.74 5.62
C GLY A 233 18.62 -4.17 4.58
N PHE A 234 19.02 -5.00 3.62
CA PHE A 234 18.11 -5.79 2.81
C PHE A 234 17.48 -6.86 3.71
N ALA A 235 16.17 -6.99 3.70
CA ALA A 235 15.50 -8.06 4.39
C ALA A 235 15.69 -9.36 3.60
N GLU A 236 16.44 -10.32 4.15
CA GLU A 236 16.59 -11.64 3.54
C GLU A 236 15.27 -12.41 3.50
N PHE A 237 14.39 -12.16 4.50
CA PHE A 237 13.05 -12.73 4.57
C PHE A 237 12.07 -11.68 5.09
N ALA A 238 10.89 -11.61 4.48
CA ALA A 238 9.80 -10.81 5.03
C ALA A 238 9.42 -11.37 6.42
N PRO A 239 9.29 -10.51 7.46
CA PRO A 239 8.88 -10.99 8.78
C PRO A 239 7.50 -11.63 8.71
N ALA A 240 7.28 -12.69 9.50
CA ALA A 240 5.98 -13.33 9.59
C ALA A 240 4.90 -12.32 9.99
N LYS A 241 3.77 -12.36 9.33
CA LYS A 241 2.65 -11.49 9.68
C LYS A 241 2.11 -11.87 11.05
N HIS A 242 1.83 -10.88 11.88
CA HIS A 242 1.20 -11.08 13.19
C HIS A 242 -0.30 -10.80 13.16
N GLU A 243 -0.78 -10.17 12.08
CA GLU A 243 -2.17 -9.77 11.91
C GLU A 243 -2.54 -9.72 10.41
N ILE A 244 -3.75 -10.14 10.08
CA ILE A 244 -4.33 -10.00 8.75
C ILE A 244 -5.64 -9.23 8.88
N ILE A 245 -5.74 -8.07 8.24
CA ILE A 245 -6.98 -7.31 8.13
C ILE A 245 -7.51 -7.39 6.70
N SER A 246 -8.79 -7.76 6.56
CA SER A 246 -9.53 -7.66 5.31
C SER A 246 -10.73 -6.75 5.52
N SER A 247 -10.75 -5.60 4.85
CA SER A 247 -11.82 -4.61 5.01
C SER A 247 -12.06 -3.82 3.72
N ARG A 248 -13.27 -3.32 3.56
CA ARG A 248 -13.64 -2.42 2.46
C ARG A 248 -14.65 -1.37 2.95
N SER A 249 -14.62 -0.20 2.33
CA SER A 249 -15.77 0.68 2.35
C SER A 249 -16.81 0.14 1.38
N PHE A 250 -18.06 0.19 1.80
CA PHE A 250 -19.20 -0.13 0.94
C PHE A 250 -19.30 0.86 -0.22
N GLY A 251 -19.81 0.44 -1.36
CA GLY A 251 -20.06 1.32 -2.52
C GLY A 251 -21.14 2.36 -2.22
N GLU A 252 -22.10 1.97 -1.40
CA GLU A 252 -23.13 2.83 -0.79
C GLU A 252 -23.18 2.54 0.70
N ARG A 253 -23.68 3.49 1.48
CA ARG A 253 -23.88 3.29 2.91
C ARG A 253 -24.97 2.26 3.15
N VAL A 254 -24.71 1.35 4.06
CA VAL A 254 -25.58 0.19 4.35
C VAL A 254 -26.16 0.33 5.74
N SER A 255 -27.48 0.16 5.88
CA SER A 255 -28.19 0.26 7.15
C SER A 255 -28.81 -1.04 7.63
N ASP A 256 -28.85 -2.06 6.77
CA ASP A 256 -29.42 -3.36 7.09
C ASP A 256 -28.36 -4.38 7.52
N TYR A 257 -28.73 -5.22 8.49
CA TYR A 257 -27.83 -6.25 9.04
C TYR A 257 -27.41 -7.28 8.00
N ALA A 258 -28.31 -7.69 7.12
CA ALA A 258 -28.03 -8.75 6.15
C ALA A 258 -26.89 -8.37 5.21
N SER A 259 -26.93 -7.16 4.64
CA SER A 259 -25.88 -6.63 3.76
C SER A 259 -24.53 -6.47 4.47
N VAL A 260 -24.53 -5.98 5.72
CA VAL A 260 -23.28 -5.87 6.49
C VAL A 260 -22.71 -7.25 6.79
N ARG A 261 -23.56 -8.22 7.16
CA ARG A 261 -23.19 -9.61 7.42
C ARG A 261 -22.60 -10.28 6.17
N GLU A 262 -23.18 -10.09 4.98
CA GLU A 262 -22.63 -10.58 3.71
C GLU A 262 -21.22 -10.02 3.47
N GLY A 263 -21.02 -8.73 3.72
CA GLY A 263 -19.71 -8.09 3.66
C GLY A 263 -18.70 -8.73 4.62
N ILE A 264 -19.07 -8.91 5.90
CA ILE A 264 -18.23 -9.58 6.90
C ILE A 264 -17.87 -11.01 6.45
N CYS A 265 -18.82 -11.80 5.96
CA CYS A 265 -18.56 -13.14 5.43
C CYS A 265 -17.55 -13.12 4.28
N THR A 266 -17.70 -12.14 3.36
CA THR A 266 -16.80 -11.97 2.23
C THR A 266 -15.37 -11.62 2.67
N TRP A 267 -15.22 -10.71 3.63
CA TRP A 267 -13.89 -10.32 4.11
C TRP A 267 -13.27 -11.39 5.01
N ALA A 268 -14.08 -12.14 5.76
CA ALA A 268 -13.63 -13.30 6.52
C ALA A 268 -13.05 -14.38 5.61
N ALA A 269 -13.76 -14.73 4.52
CA ALA A 269 -13.29 -15.68 3.53
C ALA A 269 -11.96 -15.23 2.88
N ARG A 270 -11.86 -13.94 2.52
CA ARG A 270 -10.62 -13.39 1.95
C ARG A 270 -9.47 -13.30 2.95
N ALA A 271 -9.74 -13.06 4.22
CA ALA A 271 -8.71 -13.09 5.27
C ALA A 271 -8.22 -14.52 5.50
N ALA A 272 -9.12 -15.51 5.49
CA ALA A 272 -8.79 -16.93 5.61
C ALA A 272 -7.92 -17.43 4.44
N GLU A 273 -8.23 -17.03 3.20
CA GLU A 273 -7.41 -17.32 2.02
C GLU A 273 -5.97 -16.80 2.18
N LYS A 274 -5.81 -15.54 2.65
CA LYS A 274 -4.48 -14.96 2.91
C LYS A 274 -3.74 -15.69 4.02
N LEU A 275 -4.44 -16.06 5.10
CA LEU A 275 -3.87 -16.80 6.23
C LEU A 275 -3.31 -18.15 5.77
N ARG A 276 -4.06 -18.88 4.94
CA ARG A 276 -3.60 -20.14 4.34
C ARG A 276 -2.43 -19.98 3.39
N ALA A 277 -2.42 -18.89 2.61
CA ALA A 277 -1.29 -18.57 1.72
C ALA A 277 0.00 -18.29 2.49
N ASP A 278 -0.09 -17.76 3.71
CA ASP A 278 1.02 -17.57 4.64
C ASP A 278 1.32 -18.83 5.50
N HIS A 279 0.64 -19.97 5.24
CA HIS A 279 0.77 -21.22 5.98
C HIS A 279 0.56 -21.09 7.50
N GLN A 280 -0.36 -20.22 7.91
CA GLN A 280 -0.65 -19.91 9.31
C GLN A 280 -2.07 -20.32 9.71
N TYR A 281 -2.27 -20.44 11.02
CA TYR A 281 -3.56 -20.64 11.69
C TYR A 281 -3.82 -19.44 12.61
N CYS A 282 -5.06 -19.01 12.79
CA CYS A 282 -5.41 -17.96 13.72
C CYS A 282 -6.25 -18.49 14.88
N ARG A 283 -6.09 -17.87 16.05
CA ARG A 283 -6.91 -18.11 17.24
C ARG A 283 -7.82 -16.92 17.60
N TYR A 284 -7.48 -15.74 17.07
CA TYR A 284 -8.31 -14.54 17.26
C TYR A 284 -8.98 -14.15 15.95
N VAL A 285 -10.31 -13.94 16.00
CA VAL A 285 -11.11 -13.46 14.89
C VAL A 285 -11.96 -12.28 15.37
N GLY A 286 -11.73 -11.10 14.82
CA GLY A 286 -12.48 -9.89 15.13
C GLY A 286 -13.24 -9.34 13.94
N ALA A 287 -14.33 -8.62 14.22
CA ALA A 287 -15.04 -7.81 13.24
C ALA A 287 -15.13 -6.36 13.73
N PHE A 288 -15.21 -5.43 12.78
CA PHE A 288 -15.46 -4.03 13.05
C PHE A 288 -16.38 -3.41 12.01
N ILE A 289 -17.16 -2.43 12.45
CA ILE A 289 -18.06 -1.65 11.61
C ILE A 289 -17.94 -0.17 11.94
N LYS A 290 -18.08 0.70 10.93
CA LYS A 290 -17.94 2.16 11.08
C LYS A 290 -18.92 2.89 10.16
N SER A 291 -19.58 3.93 10.69
CA SER A 291 -20.26 4.95 9.89
C SER A 291 -19.25 5.97 9.33
N SER A 292 -19.71 6.99 8.61
CA SER A 292 -18.84 8.05 8.11
C SER A 292 -18.45 9.02 9.23
N PRO A 293 -17.15 9.32 9.42
CA PRO A 293 -16.75 10.38 10.36
C PRO A 293 -16.94 11.79 9.79
N HIS A 294 -17.39 11.92 8.54
CA HIS A 294 -17.59 13.19 7.82
C HIS A 294 -19.05 13.44 7.48
N ASP A 295 -19.95 12.81 8.21
CA ASP A 295 -21.38 13.03 8.08
C ASP A 295 -21.82 13.96 9.22
N ASP A 296 -22.29 15.15 8.85
CA ASP A 296 -22.75 16.13 9.80
C ASP A 296 -24.19 15.83 10.27
N ASP A 297 -24.94 15.01 9.52
CA ASP A 297 -26.34 14.67 9.78
C ASP A 297 -26.51 13.46 10.72
N GLU A 298 -25.45 12.64 10.89
CA GLU A 298 -25.51 11.41 11.70
C GLU A 298 -24.35 11.30 12.70
N PRO A 299 -24.63 10.89 13.94
CA PRO A 299 -23.56 10.67 14.91
C PRO A 299 -22.62 9.55 14.44
N TYR A 300 -21.32 9.79 14.56
CA TYR A 300 -20.31 8.81 14.23
C TYR A 300 -20.42 7.58 15.13
N TYR A 301 -20.54 6.42 14.50
CA TYR A 301 -20.50 5.12 15.18
C TYR A 301 -19.31 4.30 14.69
N SER A 302 -18.50 3.81 15.61
CA SER A 302 -17.39 2.89 15.33
C SER A 302 -17.27 1.91 16.48
N ASN A 303 -17.34 0.62 16.16
CA ASN A 303 -17.19 -0.42 17.17
C ASN A 303 -16.47 -1.64 16.59
N SER A 304 -15.84 -2.42 17.49
CA SER A 304 -15.16 -3.67 17.16
C SER A 304 -15.29 -4.67 18.30
N ALA A 305 -15.43 -5.93 17.95
CA ALA A 305 -15.38 -7.04 18.91
C ALA A 305 -14.60 -8.20 18.29
N GLY A 306 -14.11 -9.11 19.13
CA GLY A 306 -13.40 -10.29 18.66
C GLY A 306 -13.58 -11.46 19.59
N ILE A 307 -13.45 -12.65 19.03
CA ILE A 307 -13.60 -13.93 19.71
C ILE A 307 -12.26 -14.67 19.64
N ARG A 308 -11.82 -15.20 20.76
CA ARG A 308 -10.74 -16.18 20.79
C ARG A 308 -11.32 -17.58 20.66
N LEU A 309 -10.86 -18.27 19.63
CA LEU A 309 -11.21 -19.66 19.40
C LEU A 309 -10.44 -20.57 20.39
N LEU A 310 -11.05 -21.65 20.82
CA LEU A 310 -10.38 -22.63 21.66
C LEU A 310 -9.21 -23.26 20.88
N THR A 311 -9.48 -23.70 19.66
CA THR A 311 -8.51 -24.31 18.76
C THR A 311 -8.17 -23.36 17.62
N PRO A 312 -6.87 -23.12 17.32
CA PRO A 312 -6.46 -22.38 16.13
C PRO A 312 -6.99 -22.99 14.84
N THR A 313 -7.48 -22.16 13.91
CA THR A 313 -8.05 -22.62 12.66
C THR A 313 -7.57 -21.80 11.46
N HIS A 314 -7.62 -22.36 10.27
CA HIS A 314 -7.54 -21.69 8.98
C HIS A 314 -8.76 -21.99 8.11
N ASP A 315 -9.75 -22.72 8.66
CA ASP A 315 -10.98 -23.06 7.97
C ASP A 315 -11.86 -21.83 7.82
N THR A 316 -12.20 -21.52 6.59
CA THR A 316 -13.03 -20.35 6.27
C THR A 316 -14.39 -20.40 6.96
N ARG A 317 -14.98 -21.58 7.19
CA ARG A 317 -16.29 -21.75 7.84
C ARG A 317 -16.24 -21.33 9.30
N ASP A 318 -15.18 -21.70 10.02
CA ASP A 318 -14.99 -21.35 11.42
C ASP A 318 -14.70 -19.85 11.58
N ILE A 319 -13.88 -19.30 10.69
CA ILE A 319 -13.56 -17.87 10.66
C ILE A 319 -14.81 -17.03 10.35
N ILE A 320 -15.64 -17.43 9.36
CA ILE A 320 -16.94 -16.77 9.09
C ILE A 320 -17.85 -16.84 10.32
N ALA A 321 -17.99 -18.01 10.93
CA ALA A 321 -18.84 -18.17 12.11
C ALA A 321 -18.39 -17.29 13.29
N ALA A 322 -17.10 -17.18 13.54
CA ALA A 322 -16.56 -16.31 14.59
C ALA A 322 -16.73 -14.81 14.24
N ALA A 323 -16.47 -14.43 12.99
CA ALA A 323 -16.62 -13.05 12.53
C ALA A 323 -18.08 -12.57 12.58
N THR A 324 -19.05 -13.44 12.23
CA THR A 324 -20.48 -13.10 12.32
C THR A 324 -20.92 -12.97 13.77
N ARG A 325 -20.49 -13.85 14.67
CA ARG A 325 -20.76 -13.68 16.12
C ARG A 325 -20.12 -12.40 16.67
N SER A 326 -18.93 -12.02 16.20
CA SER A 326 -18.32 -10.73 16.55
C SER A 326 -19.13 -9.55 16.03
N LEU A 327 -19.74 -9.66 14.86
CA LEU A 327 -20.66 -8.64 14.32
C LEU A 327 -21.92 -8.52 15.19
N ASP A 328 -22.49 -9.61 15.65
CA ASP A 328 -23.69 -9.61 16.51
C ASP A 328 -23.48 -8.79 17.80
N ILE A 329 -22.27 -8.84 18.35
CA ILE A 329 -21.91 -8.08 19.58
C ILE A 329 -21.88 -6.57 19.32
N ILE A 330 -21.46 -6.14 18.13
CA ILE A 330 -21.24 -4.72 17.83
C ILE A 330 -22.32 -4.10 16.95
N TRP A 331 -23.27 -4.90 16.49
CA TRP A 331 -24.35 -4.40 15.64
C TRP A 331 -25.24 -3.40 16.38
N LYS A 332 -25.55 -2.31 15.70
CA LYS A 332 -26.53 -1.32 16.16
C LYS A 332 -27.44 -0.95 15.00
N GLN A 333 -28.75 -1.01 15.24
CA GLN A 333 -29.75 -0.53 14.29
C GLN A 333 -29.74 1.01 14.24
N GLY A 334 -29.85 1.59 13.07
CA GLY A 334 -29.96 3.05 12.86
C GLY A 334 -28.79 3.65 12.08
N PRO A 335 -27.51 3.49 12.47
CA PRO A 335 -26.40 4.05 11.71
C PRO A 335 -26.34 3.53 10.27
N ARG A 336 -25.97 4.41 9.32
CA ARG A 336 -25.61 4.03 7.94
C ARG A 336 -24.12 3.70 7.88
N TYR A 337 -23.78 2.43 7.81
CA TYR A 337 -22.39 1.96 7.81
C TYR A 337 -21.68 2.25 6.49
N GLN A 338 -20.51 2.83 6.59
CA GLN A 338 -19.64 3.13 5.45
C GLN A 338 -18.55 2.06 5.27
N LYS A 339 -18.07 1.45 6.34
CA LYS A 339 -16.95 0.51 6.30
C LYS A 339 -17.15 -0.62 7.30
N ALA A 340 -16.78 -1.82 6.86
CA ALA A 340 -16.67 -2.97 7.74
C ALA A 340 -15.43 -3.81 7.38
N GLY A 341 -15.02 -4.70 8.28
CA GLY A 341 -13.89 -5.57 8.05
C GLY A 341 -13.72 -6.64 9.12
N VAL A 342 -12.84 -7.57 8.80
CA VAL A 342 -12.45 -8.69 9.66
C VAL A 342 -10.95 -8.60 9.93
N MET A 343 -10.55 -8.93 11.14
CA MET A 343 -9.20 -8.99 11.63
C MET A 343 -8.91 -10.40 12.15
N LEU A 344 -7.81 -10.99 11.70
CA LEU A 344 -7.28 -12.24 12.21
C LEU A 344 -5.98 -11.95 12.96
N GLY A 345 -5.78 -12.59 14.08
CA GLY A 345 -4.58 -12.43 14.91
C GLY A 345 -4.30 -13.70 15.73
N ASP A 346 -3.29 -13.61 16.60
CA ASP A 346 -2.84 -14.74 17.43
C ASP A 346 -2.51 -15.94 16.53
N PHE A 347 -1.44 -15.77 15.71
CA PHE A 347 -1.09 -16.72 14.66
C PHE A 347 -0.17 -17.82 15.14
N PHE A 348 -0.37 -19.02 14.58
CA PHE A 348 0.38 -20.23 14.85
C PHE A 348 0.84 -20.86 13.53
N SER A 349 2.06 -21.40 13.53
CA SER A 349 2.57 -22.23 12.43
C SER A 349 1.94 -23.63 12.47
N LYS A 350 1.92 -24.31 11.33
CA LYS A 350 1.48 -25.71 11.24
C LYS A 350 2.29 -26.58 12.24
N GLY A 351 1.59 -27.40 13.03
CA GLY A 351 2.20 -28.31 14.02
C GLY A 351 2.49 -27.68 15.39
N VAL A 352 2.38 -26.35 15.55
CA VAL A 352 2.59 -25.65 16.84
C VAL A 352 1.24 -25.39 17.57
N ALA A 353 0.12 -25.59 16.90
CA ALA A 353 -1.20 -25.50 17.51
C ALA A 353 -1.37 -26.64 18.51
N GLN A 354 -1.01 -26.40 19.76
CA GLN A 354 -1.22 -27.36 20.84
C GLN A 354 -2.73 -27.46 21.09
N LEU A 355 -3.31 -28.62 20.75
CA LEU A 355 -4.67 -28.95 21.15
C LEU A 355 -4.69 -29.06 22.68
N ASN A 356 -5.68 -28.49 23.32
CA ASN A 356 -5.85 -28.63 24.76
C ASN A 356 -6.24 -30.07 25.06
N LEU A 357 -5.72 -30.68 26.13
CA LEU A 357 -6.01 -32.07 26.48
C LEU A 357 -7.52 -32.33 26.70
N PHE A 358 -8.30 -31.27 26.88
CA PHE A 358 -9.73 -31.30 27.11
C PHE A 358 -10.54 -30.61 25.97
N ASP A 359 -9.94 -30.44 24.77
CA ASP A 359 -10.65 -29.85 23.64
C ASP A 359 -11.79 -30.78 23.17
N GLU A 360 -12.99 -30.41 23.54
CA GLU A 360 -14.24 -30.99 22.99
C GLU A 360 -14.41 -30.68 21.49
N PHE A 361 -13.58 -29.78 20.92
CA PHE A 361 -13.63 -29.31 19.55
C PHE A 361 -12.35 -29.67 18.80
N SER A 362 -12.31 -30.87 18.22
CA SER A 362 -11.27 -31.22 17.24
C SER A 362 -11.43 -30.40 15.94
N PRO A 363 -10.32 -30.13 15.24
CA PRO A 363 -10.40 -29.58 13.89
C PRO A 363 -11.32 -30.42 13.00
N ARG A 364 -12.08 -29.76 12.13
CA ARG A 364 -12.99 -30.48 11.21
C ARG A 364 -12.19 -31.46 10.36
N GLU A 365 -12.63 -32.70 10.30
CA GLU A 365 -12.03 -33.70 9.43
C GLU A 365 -11.97 -33.22 7.99
N ASN A 366 -10.86 -33.51 7.30
CA ASN A 366 -10.62 -33.12 5.91
C ASN A 366 -10.67 -31.60 5.61
N SER A 367 -10.64 -30.74 6.66
CA SER A 367 -10.69 -29.28 6.48
C SER A 367 -9.57 -28.75 5.59
N GLU A 368 -8.33 -29.18 5.82
CA GLU A 368 -7.18 -28.77 5.02
C GLU A 368 -7.34 -29.14 3.54
N SER A 369 -7.76 -30.36 3.25
CA SER A 369 -7.98 -30.84 1.88
C SER A 369 -9.08 -30.05 1.18
N LEU A 370 -10.19 -29.79 1.85
CA LEU A 370 -11.32 -29.01 1.32
C LEU A 370 -10.90 -27.56 1.02
N MET A 371 -10.20 -26.90 1.94
CA MET A 371 -9.74 -25.51 1.76
C MET A 371 -8.73 -25.39 0.62
N ASN A 372 -7.82 -26.37 0.47
CA ASN A 372 -6.85 -26.41 -0.63
C ASN A 372 -7.53 -26.58 -2.00
N VAL A 373 -8.54 -27.44 -2.10
CA VAL A 373 -9.33 -27.61 -3.34
C VAL A 373 -10.05 -26.32 -3.68
N LEU A 374 -10.72 -25.69 -2.70
CA LEU A 374 -11.43 -24.42 -2.88
C LEU A 374 -10.50 -23.31 -3.36
N ASP A 375 -9.35 -23.14 -2.72
CA ASP A 375 -8.36 -22.13 -3.11
C ASP A 375 -7.79 -22.40 -4.51
N THR A 376 -7.54 -23.67 -4.85
CA THR A 376 -7.04 -24.06 -6.17
C THR A 376 -8.05 -23.76 -7.28
N LEU A 377 -9.32 -24.09 -7.06
CA LEU A 377 -10.38 -23.82 -8.02
C LEU A 377 -10.57 -22.32 -8.22
N ASN A 378 -10.56 -21.52 -7.14
CA ASN A 378 -10.70 -20.08 -7.22
C ASN A 378 -9.51 -19.39 -7.92
N LYS A 379 -8.29 -19.89 -7.74
CA LYS A 379 -7.09 -19.42 -8.47
C LYS A 379 -7.18 -19.69 -9.98
N LYS A 380 -7.83 -20.78 -10.40
CA LYS A 380 -8.05 -21.13 -11.81
C LYS A 380 -9.22 -20.39 -12.49
N GLY A 381 -9.83 -19.41 -11.78
CA GLY A 381 -10.93 -18.59 -12.32
C GLY A 381 -12.34 -19.13 -12.03
N ASN A 382 -12.48 -20.31 -11.45
CA ASN A 382 -13.75 -20.79 -10.92
C ASN A 382 -14.11 -19.98 -9.67
N LYS A 383 -15.37 -19.54 -9.58
CA LYS A 383 -15.83 -18.74 -8.45
C LYS A 383 -16.68 -19.59 -7.53
N LEU A 384 -16.05 -20.20 -6.54
CA LEU A 384 -16.73 -20.89 -5.44
C LEU A 384 -16.70 -20.00 -4.21
N TRP A 385 -17.87 -19.81 -3.61
CA TRP A 385 -18.00 -18.99 -2.41
C TRP A 385 -18.97 -19.60 -1.41
N PHE A 386 -18.86 -19.17 -0.17
CA PHE A 386 -19.77 -19.61 0.91
C PHE A 386 -21.09 -18.85 0.82
N ALA A 387 -22.20 -19.52 1.08
CA ALA A 387 -23.55 -18.95 0.97
C ALA A 387 -23.74 -17.65 1.76
N GLY A 388 -23.05 -17.50 2.91
CA GLY A 388 -23.08 -16.28 3.71
C GLY A 388 -22.51 -15.03 3.02
N GLN A 389 -21.82 -15.16 1.89
CA GLN A 389 -21.27 -14.04 1.12
C GLN A 389 -22.29 -13.39 0.17
N GLY A 390 -23.50 -14.00 0.04
CA GLY A 390 -24.53 -13.54 -0.90
C GLY A 390 -24.19 -13.85 -2.36
N VAL A 391 -25.18 -13.71 -3.24
CA VAL A 391 -25.04 -13.97 -4.68
C VAL A 391 -24.80 -12.69 -5.46
N THR A 392 -25.57 -11.64 -5.17
CA THR A 392 -25.50 -10.33 -5.85
C THR A 392 -25.48 -9.20 -4.84
N PRO A 393 -24.35 -9.00 -4.12
CA PRO A 393 -24.29 -7.96 -3.10
C PRO A 393 -24.41 -6.55 -3.70
N GLY A 394 -25.44 -5.80 -3.28
CA GLY A 394 -25.67 -4.41 -3.69
C GLY A 394 -24.62 -3.42 -3.17
N TRP A 395 -23.86 -3.82 -2.15
CA TRP A 395 -22.82 -3.02 -1.51
C TRP A 395 -21.47 -3.03 -2.22
N LYS A 396 -21.38 -3.62 -3.43
CA LYS A 396 -20.10 -3.70 -4.16
C LYS A 396 -19.44 -2.34 -4.34
N MET A 397 -18.12 -2.37 -4.37
CA MET A 397 -17.29 -1.20 -4.61
C MET A 397 -17.60 -0.58 -5.97
N LYS A 398 -17.85 0.74 -5.99
CA LYS A 398 -18.04 1.53 -7.22
C LYS A 398 -16.70 1.79 -7.90
N ARG A 399 -16.65 1.60 -9.22
CA ARG A 399 -15.54 1.93 -10.11
C ARG A 399 -16.11 2.31 -11.47
N SER A 400 -16.68 3.52 -11.53
CA SER A 400 -17.43 3.96 -12.70
C SER A 400 -16.54 4.44 -13.86
N LEU A 401 -15.26 4.72 -13.57
CA LEU A 401 -14.27 5.27 -14.50
C LEU A 401 -13.09 4.32 -14.70
N LEU A 402 -13.34 3.00 -14.62
CA LEU A 402 -12.32 1.98 -14.77
C LEU A 402 -11.83 1.92 -16.22
N SER A 403 -10.52 1.99 -16.40
CA SER A 403 -9.87 1.73 -17.69
C SER A 403 -9.96 0.26 -18.11
N PRO A 404 -9.83 -0.07 -19.39
CA PRO A 404 -9.69 -1.45 -19.84
C PRO A 404 -8.50 -2.18 -19.19
N ALA A 405 -8.55 -3.50 -19.21
CA ALA A 405 -7.48 -4.34 -18.64
C ALA A 405 -6.40 -4.62 -19.69
N TRP A 406 -5.74 -3.57 -20.15
CA TRP A 406 -4.79 -3.54 -21.27
C TRP A 406 -3.77 -4.69 -21.32
N THR A 407 -3.28 -5.13 -20.17
CA THR A 407 -2.20 -6.12 -20.07
C THR A 407 -2.66 -7.49 -19.56
N THR A 408 -3.86 -7.57 -18.97
CA THR A 408 -4.35 -8.78 -18.29
C THR A 408 -5.56 -9.41 -18.95
N ARG A 409 -6.10 -8.76 -19.99
CA ARG A 409 -7.24 -9.27 -20.78
C ARG A 409 -7.00 -9.03 -22.27
N LEU A 410 -6.90 -10.11 -23.05
CA LEU A 410 -6.55 -10.03 -24.47
C LEU A 410 -7.56 -9.21 -25.29
N THR A 411 -8.85 -9.27 -24.95
CA THR A 411 -9.92 -8.51 -25.61
C THR A 411 -9.85 -6.99 -25.41
N ASP A 412 -9.07 -6.54 -24.42
CA ASP A 412 -8.95 -5.14 -24.04
C ASP A 412 -7.63 -4.52 -24.60
N VAL A 413 -6.84 -5.29 -25.35
CA VAL A 413 -5.62 -4.79 -25.99
C VAL A 413 -5.98 -3.75 -27.05
N PRO A 414 -5.28 -2.59 -27.11
CA PRO A 414 -5.54 -1.57 -28.12
C PRO A 414 -5.38 -2.14 -29.55
N LEU A 415 -6.36 -1.88 -30.39
CA LEU A 415 -6.26 -2.20 -31.82
C LEU A 415 -5.43 -1.10 -32.48
N VAL A 416 -4.40 -1.51 -33.23
CA VAL A 416 -3.64 -0.64 -34.14
C VAL A 416 -4.31 -0.71 -35.51
N GLY A 417 -4.79 0.43 -36.00
CA GLY A 417 -5.33 0.59 -37.34
C GLY A 417 -4.24 0.98 -38.34
#